data_bdb8afbc0d267606d03f10cdf784e91b
#
_entry.id   bdb8afbc0d267606d03f10cdf784e91b
#
_cell.length_a   1.000
_cell.length_b   1.000
_cell.length_c   1.000
_cell.angle_alpha   90.00
_cell.angle_beta   90.00
_cell.angle_gamma   90.00
#
_symmetry.space_group_name_H-M   'P 1'
#
loop_
_entity.id
_entity.type
_entity.pdbx_description
1 polymer ?
#
loop_
_entity_poly.entity_id
_entity_poly.type
_entity_poly.pdbx_seq_one_letter_code
_entity_poly.pdbx_strand_id
1 'polypeptide(L)'
;IHLNGEQVHAFSVPPAHTDGDTFIHFKDSDVVHTGDVFRTTAFPVIDTNNGGTLKGTLEALGRLIGVAGPNTKILPGHGVVSSRDDVMGFRDMVLDVSGQVAGLLEMNMSYEQVAAADASAAYNAQYGDPDRFLRALFTELGGEL
;
A
#
# COMPACT_ATOMS: atom_id res chain seq x y z
N ILE A 1 -1.07 -15.11 -20.41
CA ILE A 1 -0.05 -15.79 -21.19
C ILE A 1 0.27 -17.14 -20.57
N HIS A 2 0.89 -18.06 -21.35
CA HIS A 2 1.48 -19.30 -20.84
C HIS A 2 2.99 -19.20 -20.96
N LEU A 3 3.71 -19.48 -19.88
CA LEU A 3 5.16 -19.42 -19.82
C LEU A 3 5.70 -20.63 -19.06
N ASN A 4 6.60 -21.40 -19.69
CA ASN A 4 7.21 -22.60 -19.09
C ASN A 4 6.20 -23.62 -18.53
N GLY A 5 5.03 -23.76 -19.19
CA GLY A 5 3.97 -24.67 -18.77
C GLY A 5 3.04 -24.11 -17.69
N GLU A 6 3.22 -22.87 -17.27
CA GLU A 6 2.42 -22.19 -16.25
C GLU A 6 1.55 -21.09 -16.85
N GLN A 7 0.32 -20.94 -16.34
CA GLN A 7 -0.53 -19.83 -16.68
C GLN A 7 -0.14 -18.58 -15.87
N VAL A 8 0.26 -17.52 -16.56
CA VAL A 8 0.60 -16.23 -15.97
C VAL A 8 -0.45 -15.19 -16.35
N HIS A 9 -1.07 -14.58 -15.35
CA HIS A 9 -2.08 -13.53 -15.51
C HIS A 9 -1.52 -12.20 -15.02
N ALA A 10 -1.28 -11.27 -15.95
CA ALA A 10 -0.97 -9.88 -15.64
C ALA A 10 -2.24 -9.05 -15.72
N PHE A 11 -2.50 -8.23 -14.71
CA PHE A 11 -3.66 -7.33 -14.67
C PHE A 11 -3.33 -6.02 -13.97
N SER A 12 -3.80 -4.91 -14.54
CA SER A 12 -3.65 -3.59 -13.94
C SER A 12 -4.52 -3.46 -12.70
N VAL A 13 -4.04 -2.68 -11.76
CA VAL A 13 -4.78 -2.28 -10.56
C VAL A 13 -5.08 -0.77 -10.62
N PRO A 14 -5.96 -0.24 -9.77
CA PRO A 14 -6.14 1.20 -9.67
C PRO A 14 -4.82 1.91 -9.35
N PRO A 15 -4.65 3.18 -9.77
CA PRO A 15 -3.49 3.99 -9.44
C PRO A 15 -3.20 3.99 -7.94
N ALA A 16 -2.16 3.27 -7.50
CA ALA A 16 -1.81 3.02 -6.12
C ALA A 16 -0.44 3.63 -5.78
N HIS A 17 0.66 2.89 -6.04
CA HIS A 17 2.01 3.45 -5.98
C HIS A 17 2.22 4.46 -7.11
N THR A 18 1.84 4.09 -8.34
CA THR A 18 1.79 4.93 -9.54
C THR A 18 0.52 4.65 -10.33
N ASP A 19 0.35 5.30 -11.49
CA ASP A 19 -0.77 5.05 -12.41
C ASP A 19 -0.58 3.79 -13.30
N GLY A 20 0.63 3.21 -13.31
CA GLY A 20 1.00 2.04 -14.12
C GLY A 20 1.04 0.71 -13.38
N ASP A 21 0.56 0.63 -12.15
CA ASP A 21 0.71 -0.57 -11.32
C ASP A 21 0.01 -1.79 -11.91
N THR A 22 0.74 -2.91 -11.90
CA THR A 22 0.29 -4.18 -12.45
C THR A 22 0.68 -5.32 -11.53
N PHE A 23 -0.27 -6.22 -11.25
CA PHE A 23 -0.01 -7.46 -10.54
C PHE A 23 0.23 -8.60 -11.52
N ILE A 24 1.15 -9.50 -11.16
CA ILE A 24 1.46 -10.70 -11.92
C ILE A 24 1.11 -11.93 -11.08
N HIS A 25 0.12 -12.69 -11.52
CA HIS A 25 -0.33 -13.90 -10.83
C HIS A 25 0.11 -15.15 -11.60
N PHE A 26 1.00 -15.91 -11.01
CA PHE A 26 1.44 -17.24 -11.45
C PHE A 26 0.45 -18.25 -10.86
N LYS A 27 -0.45 -18.75 -11.73
CA LYS A 27 -1.65 -19.50 -11.28
C LYS A 27 -1.34 -20.87 -10.71
N ASP A 28 -0.41 -21.59 -11.33
CA ASP A 28 -0.11 -22.97 -10.93
C ASP A 28 0.83 -23.00 -9.71
N SER A 29 1.76 -22.05 -9.64
CA SER A 29 2.64 -21.86 -8.48
C SER A 29 1.95 -21.18 -7.28
N ASP A 30 0.76 -20.62 -7.48
CA ASP A 30 -0.02 -19.83 -6.51
C ASP A 30 0.80 -18.67 -5.89
N VAL A 31 1.39 -17.86 -6.79
CA VAL A 31 2.24 -16.73 -6.42
C VAL A 31 1.71 -15.46 -7.07
N VAL A 32 1.61 -14.37 -6.30
CA VAL A 32 1.26 -13.03 -6.82
C VAL A 32 2.41 -12.06 -6.57
N HIS A 33 2.97 -11.47 -7.63
CA HIS A 33 3.91 -10.36 -7.53
C HIS A 33 3.15 -9.04 -7.63
N THR A 34 3.42 -8.11 -6.72
CA THR A 34 2.61 -6.90 -6.51
C THR A 34 3.30 -5.60 -6.96
N GLY A 35 4.57 -5.69 -7.36
CA GLY A 35 5.36 -4.46 -7.48
C GLY A 35 5.35 -3.67 -6.17
N ASP A 36 5.44 -2.35 -6.27
CA ASP A 36 5.59 -1.46 -5.11
C ASP A 36 4.27 -1.07 -4.41
N VAL A 37 3.15 -1.64 -4.86
CA VAL A 37 1.85 -1.48 -4.17
C VAL A 37 1.89 -2.07 -2.75
N PHE A 38 2.62 -3.19 -2.59
CA PHE A 38 2.84 -3.82 -1.30
C PHE A 38 4.33 -3.99 -1.02
N ARG A 39 4.72 -3.69 0.22
CA ARG A 39 6.09 -3.80 0.72
C ARG A 39 6.09 -4.12 2.21
N THR A 40 7.16 -4.76 2.69
CA THR A 40 7.26 -5.16 4.10
C THR A 40 8.33 -4.40 4.88
N THR A 41 9.11 -3.56 4.21
CA THR A 41 10.31 -2.92 4.78
C THR A 41 10.11 -1.44 5.14
N ALA A 42 8.99 -0.83 4.73
CA ALA A 42 8.71 0.57 4.99
C ALA A 42 7.21 0.85 4.82
N PHE A 43 6.77 2.05 5.23
CA PHE A 43 5.45 2.58 4.92
C PHE A 43 5.19 2.62 3.41
N PRO A 44 3.91 2.63 2.96
CA PRO A 44 3.57 2.77 1.55
C PRO A 44 4.21 4.00 0.93
N VAL A 45 4.62 3.87 -0.30
CA VAL A 45 5.00 5.01 -1.13
C VAL A 45 3.87 5.28 -2.10
N ILE A 46 3.15 6.39 -1.90
CA ILE A 46 2.15 6.91 -2.83
C ILE A 46 2.85 8.00 -3.63
N ASP A 47 3.20 7.69 -4.87
CA ASP A 47 3.90 8.64 -5.75
C ASP A 47 2.87 9.50 -6.50
N THR A 48 2.41 10.55 -5.82
CA THR A 48 1.39 11.45 -6.35
C THR A 48 1.85 12.18 -7.62
N ASN A 49 3.16 12.36 -7.82
CA ASN A 49 3.72 12.97 -9.03
C ASN A 49 3.58 12.04 -10.26
N ASN A 50 3.53 10.73 -10.02
CA ASN A 50 3.32 9.71 -11.05
C ASN A 50 1.93 9.06 -10.94
N GLY A 51 0.95 9.79 -10.43
CA GLY A 51 -0.46 9.40 -10.42
C GLY A 51 -0.86 8.39 -9.34
N GLY A 52 0.01 8.06 -8.39
CA GLY A 52 -0.34 7.24 -7.24
C GLY A 52 -1.37 7.92 -6.33
N THR A 53 -2.27 7.14 -5.71
CA THR A 53 -3.32 7.66 -4.83
C THR A 53 -3.56 6.76 -3.61
N LEU A 54 -3.99 7.35 -2.50
CA LEU A 54 -4.43 6.62 -1.31
C LEU A 54 -5.61 5.69 -1.64
N LYS A 55 -6.60 6.22 -2.36
CA LYS A 55 -7.78 5.44 -2.77
C LYS A 55 -7.37 4.23 -3.58
N GLY A 56 -6.53 4.42 -4.59
CA GLY A 56 -6.04 3.33 -5.44
C GLY A 56 -5.21 2.31 -4.65
N THR A 57 -4.39 2.77 -3.69
CA THR A 57 -3.63 1.88 -2.80
C THR A 57 -4.57 0.94 -2.03
N LEU A 58 -5.61 1.48 -1.39
CA LEU A 58 -6.58 0.69 -0.63
C LEU A 58 -7.39 -0.27 -1.51
N GLU A 59 -7.76 0.16 -2.73
CA GLU A 59 -8.47 -0.67 -3.70
C GLU A 59 -7.57 -1.78 -4.26
N ALA A 60 -6.30 -1.48 -4.59
CA ALA A 60 -5.34 -2.46 -5.08
C ALA A 60 -5.04 -3.54 -4.03
N LEU A 61 -4.81 -3.13 -2.77
CA LEU A 61 -4.64 -4.07 -1.65
C LEU A 61 -5.90 -4.92 -1.45
N GLY A 62 -7.10 -4.34 -1.57
CA GLY A 62 -8.36 -5.08 -1.53
C GLY A 62 -8.48 -6.11 -2.65
N ARG A 63 -8.07 -5.79 -3.88
CA ARG A 63 -8.02 -6.75 -5.00
C ARG A 63 -7.00 -7.86 -4.75
N LEU A 64 -5.83 -7.52 -4.20
CA LEU A 64 -4.81 -8.51 -3.83
C LEU A 64 -5.36 -9.52 -2.82
N ILE A 65 -6.00 -9.04 -1.76
CA ILE A 65 -6.66 -9.87 -0.75
C ILE A 65 -7.74 -10.76 -1.38
N GLY A 66 -8.48 -10.25 -2.37
CA GLY A 66 -9.54 -10.98 -3.07
C GLY A 66 -9.03 -12.08 -3.99
N VAL A 67 -7.83 -11.95 -4.59
CA VAL A 67 -7.25 -12.96 -5.48
C VAL A 67 -6.34 -13.95 -4.75
N ALA A 68 -5.83 -13.59 -3.58
CA ALA A 68 -4.97 -14.44 -2.76
C ALA A 68 -5.80 -15.43 -1.94
N GLY A 69 -5.51 -16.73 -2.10
CA GLY A 69 -5.99 -17.79 -1.24
C GLY A 69 -5.17 -17.92 0.05
N PRO A 70 -5.52 -18.89 0.91
CA PRO A 70 -4.83 -19.07 2.19
C PRO A 70 -3.37 -19.52 2.07
N ASN A 71 -2.98 -20.10 0.93
CA ASN A 71 -1.62 -20.58 0.66
C ASN A 71 -0.87 -19.74 -0.36
N THR A 72 -1.51 -18.73 -0.94
CA THR A 72 -0.91 -17.87 -1.95
C THR A 72 0.30 -17.13 -1.36
N LYS A 73 1.43 -17.22 -2.06
CA LYS A 73 2.64 -16.48 -1.72
C LYS A 73 2.59 -15.11 -2.38
N ILE A 74 2.75 -14.07 -1.58
CA ILE A 74 2.80 -12.69 -2.07
C ILE A 74 4.25 -12.23 -2.16
N LEU A 75 4.67 -11.85 -3.36
CA LEU A 75 5.99 -11.27 -3.61
C LEU A 75 5.85 -9.74 -3.66
N PRO A 76 6.28 -9.01 -2.62
CA PRO A 76 6.28 -7.56 -2.62
C PRO A 76 7.36 -7.01 -3.56
N GLY A 77 7.25 -5.73 -3.94
CA GLY A 77 8.33 -5.03 -4.63
C GLY A 77 9.61 -4.94 -3.77
N HIS A 78 9.43 -4.76 -2.47
CA HIS A 78 10.53 -4.69 -1.48
C HIS A 78 10.18 -5.47 -0.22
N GLY A 79 11.09 -6.36 0.18
CA GLY A 79 11.01 -7.10 1.44
C GLY A 79 10.92 -8.61 1.27
N VAL A 80 10.21 -9.26 2.18
CA VAL A 80 10.13 -10.72 2.25
C VAL A 80 8.85 -11.26 1.65
N VAL A 81 8.88 -12.53 1.20
CA VAL A 81 7.67 -13.25 0.77
C VAL A 81 6.66 -13.26 1.91
N SER A 82 5.44 -12.91 1.58
CA SER A 82 4.37 -12.64 2.54
C SER A 82 3.14 -13.50 2.26
N SER A 83 2.21 -13.48 3.20
CA SER A 83 0.90 -14.13 3.13
C SER A 83 -0.21 -13.12 2.84
N ARG A 84 -1.41 -13.63 2.62
CA ARG A 84 -2.64 -12.82 2.55
C ARG A 84 -2.89 -12.03 3.83
N ASP A 85 -2.62 -12.63 5.00
CA ASP A 85 -2.84 -11.97 6.29
C ASP A 85 -1.87 -10.81 6.51
N ASP A 86 -0.62 -10.90 6.01
CA ASP A 86 0.33 -9.79 6.05
C ASP A 86 -0.17 -8.60 5.20
N VAL A 87 -0.80 -8.87 4.04
CA VAL A 87 -1.41 -7.82 3.21
C VAL A 87 -2.62 -7.21 3.91
N MET A 88 -3.43 -8.00 4.60
CA MET A 88 -4.54 -7.49 5.41
C MET A 88 -4.05 -6.55 6.51
N GLY A 89 -3.03 -6.96 7.27
CA GLY A 89 -2.42 -6.12 8.30
C GLY A 89 -1.83 -4.82 7.74
N PHE A 90 -1.19 -4.89 6.57
CA PHE A 90 -0.67 -3.70 5.90
C PHE A 90 -1.80 -2.74 5.46
N ARG A 91 -2.89 -3.28 4.92
CA ARG A 91 -4.07 -2.49 4.54
C ARG A 91 -4.73 -1.85 5.76
N ASP A 92 -4.83 -2.57 6.86
CA ASP A 92 -5.40 -2.06 8.12
C ASP A 92 -4.55 -0.92 8.68
N MET A 93 -3.21 -1.03 8.61
CA MET A 93 -2.29 0.06 8.95
C MET A 93 -2.54 1.31 8.08
N VAL A 94 -2.69 1.14 6.76
CA VAL A 94 -2.98 2.26 5.84
C VAL A 94 -4.29 2.94 6.22
N LEU A 95 -5.34 2.17 6.52
CA LEU A 95 -6.65 2.69 6.94
C LEU A 95 -6.56 3.43 8.27
N ASP A 96 -5.87 2.87 9.26
CA ASP A 96 -5.73 3.47 10.57
C ASP A 96 -4.98 4.80 10.52
N VAL A 97 -3.79 4.82 9.91
CA VAL A 97 -2.99 6.04 9.81
C VAL A 97 -3.71 7.11 8.98
N SER A 98 -4.34 6.73 7.86
CA SER A 98 -5.10 7.69 7.04
C SER A 98 -6.31 8.25 7.80
N GLY A 99 -7.00 7.44 8.59
CA GLY A 99 -8.11 7.87 9.44
C GLY A 99 -7.67 8.87 10.53
N GLN A 100 -6.51 8.62 11.16
CA GLN A 100 -5.94 9.53 12.14
C GLN A 100 -5.55 10.87 11.51
N VAL A 101 -4.87 10.85 10.34
CA VAL A 101 -4.52 12.07 9.60
C VAL A 101 -5.77 12.85 9.18
N ALA A 102 -6.82 12.18 8.71
CA ALA A 102 -8.09 12.82 8.36
C ALA A 102 -8.71 13.54 9.57
N GLY A 103 -8.74 12.90 10.74
CA GLY A 103 -9.25 13.52 11.98
C GLY A 103 -8.45 14.75 12.41
N LEU A 104 -7.12 14.74 12.25
CA LEU A 104 -6.28 15.90 12.55
C LEU A 104 -6.52 17.06 11.56
N LEU A 105 -6.75 16.73 10.28
CA LEU A 105 -7.12 17.73 9.25
C LEU A 105 -8.47 18.38 9.53
N GLU A 106 -9.47 17.62 10.01
CA GLU A 106 -10.77 18.20 10.44
C GLU A 106 -10.60 19.20 11.58
N MET A 107 -9.53 19.08 12.38
CA MET A 107 -9.15 20.04 13.41
C MET A 107 -8.33 21.22 12.88
N ASN A 108 -8.17 21.35 11.57
CA ASN A 108 -7.37 22.36 10.85
C ASN A 108 -5.89 22.38 11.28
N MET A 109 -5.31 21.23 11.58
CA MET A 109 -3.90 21.11 11.92
C MET A 109 -3.01 21.27 10.69
N SER A 110 -1.88 21.98 10.84
CA SER A 110 -0.83 22.04 9.82
C SER A 110 -0.09 20.70 9.72
N TYR A 111 0.70 20.55 8.63
CA TYR A 111 1.50 19.33 8.48
C TYR A 111 2.45 19.09 9.66
N GLU A 112 3.11 20.14 10.17
CA GLU A 112 4.03 20.03 11.31
C GLU A 112 3.30 19.54 12.56
N GLN A 113 2.05 19.97 12.77
CA GLN A 113 1.22 19.51 13.90
C GLN A 113 0.78 18.06 13.71
N VAL A 114 0.43 17.64 12.48
CA VAL A 114 0.12 16.25 12.14
C VAL A 114 1.33 15.34 12.34
N ALA A 115 2.50 15.74 11.88
CA ALA A 115 3.75 15.02 12.09
C ALA A 115 4.10 14.89 13.57
N ALA A 116 3.92 15.98 14.35
CA ALA A 116 4.17 15.99 15.79
C ALA A 116 3.15 15.17 16.60
N ALA A 117 1.94 14.95 16.07
CA ALA A 117 0.92 14.10 16.70
C ALA A 117 1.24 12.60 16.57
N ASP A 118 2.23 12.24 15.74
CA ASP A 118 2.73 10.87 15.55
C ASP A 118 1.61 9.86 15.24
N ALA A 119 0.76 10.19 14.27
CA ALA A 119 -0.38 9.38 13.85
C ALA A 119 0.00 7.95 13.41
N SER A 120 1.28 7.69 13.16
CA SER A 120 1.84 6.39 12.76
C SER A 120 2.57 5.66 13.89
N ALA A 121 2.61 6.19 15.12
CA ALA A 121 3.42 5.72 16.25
C ALA A 121 3.38 4.19 16.45
N ALA A 122 2.19 3.59 16.34
CA ALA A 122 1.99 2.15 16.53
C ALA A 122 2.76 1.29 15.51
N TYR A 123 3.16 1.87 14.38
CA TYR A 123 3.74 1.18 13.21
C TYR A 123 5.19 1.56 12.92
N ASN A 124 5.71 2.64 13.53
CA ASN A 124 7.06 3.15 13.27
C ASN A 124 8.16 2.12 13.55
N ALA A 125 7.99 1.27 14.57
CA ALA A 125 8.95 0.21 14.89
C ALA A 125 9.08 -0.83 13.75
N GLN A 126 8.00 -1.08 13.01
CA GLN A 126 7.96 -2.04 11.91
C GLN A 126 8.35 -1.43 10.57
N TYR A 127 7.89 -0.20 10.28
CA TYR A 127 7.98 0.40 8.94
C TYR A 127 8.93 1.58 8.86
N GLY A 128 9.55 2.00 9.98
CA GLY A 128 10.56 3.05 10.03
C GLY A 128 9.97 4.46 9.95
N ASP A 129 10.62 5.34 9.18
CA ASP A 129 10.27 6.76 9.07
C ASP A 129 8.96 6.96 8.28
N PRO A 130 7.92 7.57 8.87
CA PRO A 130 6.64 7.79 8.23
C PRO A 130 6.55 9.08 7.40
N ASP A 131 7.53 9.98 7.42
CA ASP A 131 7.40 11.37 6.90
C ASP A 131 6.85 11.39 5.45
N ARG A 132 7.44 10.59 4.56
CA ARG A 132 6.98 10.54 3.16
C ARG A 132 5.53 10.08 3.02
N PHE A 133 5.13 9.09 3.82
CA PHE A 133 3.77 8.55 3.81
C PHE A 133 2.78 9.56 4.40
N LEU A 134 3.11 10.18 5.53
CA LEU A 134 2.28 11.21 6.16
C LEU A 134 2.08 12.44 5.24
N ARG A 135 3.12 12.87 4.51
CA ARG A 135 2.99 13.96 3.52
C ARG A 135 2.02 13.60 2.40
N ALA A 136 2.14 12.38 1.86
CA ALA A 136 1.23 11.91 0.82
C ALA A 136 -0.21 11.85 1.34
N LEU A 137 -0.44 11.30 2.53
CA LEU A 137 -1.77 11.27 3.16
C LEU A 137 -2.32 12.67 3.40
N PHE A 138 -1.51 13.58 3.95
CA PHE A 138 -1.92 14.94 4.24
C PHE A 138 -2.42 15.64 2.97
N THR A 139 -1.66 15.56 1.88
CA THR A 139 -2.03 16.16 0.58
C THR A 139 -3.26 15.48 -0.04
N GLU A 140 -3.30 14.15 -0.08
CA GLU A 140 -4.41 13.38 -0.65
C GLU A 140 -5.73 13.60 0.10
N LEU A 141 -5.67 13.93 1.39
CA LEU A 141 -6.83 14.20 2.24
C LEU A 141 -7.21 15.70 2.28
N GLY A 142 -6.56 16.55 1.49
CA GLY A 142 -6.93 17.94 1.27
C GLY A 142 -6.13 18.97 2.06
N GLY A 143 -5.03 18.58 2.71
CA GLY A 143 -4.09 19.51 3.33
C GLY A 143 -3.19 20.19 2.28
N GLU A 144 -2.74 21.38 2.58
CA GLU A 144 -1.75 22.13 1.78
C GLU A 144 -0.41 22.17 2.54
N LEU A 145 0.67 21.68 1.87
CA LEU A 145 2.03 21.63 2.43
C LEU A 145 2.73 22.98 2.34
#